data_2579511bf82b2a357fd071d50166aeb3
#
_entry.id   2579511bf82b2a357fd071d50166aeb3
#
_cell.length_a   1.000
_cell.length_b   1.000
_cell.length_c   1.000
_cell.angle_alpha   90.00
_cell.angle_beta   90.00
_cell.angle_gamma   90.00
#
_symmetry.space_group_name_H-M   'P 1'
#
loop_
_entity.id
_entity.type
_entity.pdbx_description
1 polymer ?
#
loop_
_entity_poly.entity_id
_entity_poly.type
_entity_poly.pdbx_seq_one_letter_code
_entity_poly.pdbx_strand_id
1 'polypeptide(L)'
;MSKLILKDKTEVELSTYYGDTFVTVIDNFAKLDELKDKLTDANTVIMTVQNDGGEETVTGLKLQGISINFVKDETGVISQIQALLMFRAMDKVEQIEATLTGRIDALSNMLAELMNSDEEEEGNE
;
A
#
# COMPACT_ATOMS: atom_id res chain seq x y z
N MET A 1 -10.78 -9.63 13.79
CA MET A 1 -10.65 -8.38 13.05
C MET A 1 -9.54 -8.52 12.00
N SER A 2 -9.75 -8.01 10.81
CA SER A 2 -8.79 -8.19 9.73
C SER A 2 -8.00 -6.92 9.49
N LYS A 3 -6.76 -7.08 9.03
CA LYS A 3 -5.88 -5.97 8.69
C LYS A 3 -5.18 -6.25 7.37
N LEU A 4 -4.94 -5.21 6.61
CA LEU A 4 -4.09 -5.26 5.44
C LEU A 4 -2.78 -4.56 5.80
N ILE A 5 -1.66 -5.26 5.66
CA ILE A 5 -0.35 -4.72 6.00
C ILE A 5 0.42 -4.52 4.70
N LEU A 6 0.77 -3.27 4.42
CA LEU A 6 1.49 -2.90 3.22
C LEU A 6 2.98 -3.25 3.36
N LYS A 7 3.71 -3.17 2.26
CA LYS A 7 5.13 -3.50 2.26
C LYS A 7 5.95 -2.67 3.26
N ASP A 8 5.59 -1.40 3.45
CA ASP A 8 6.26 -0.51 4.40
C ASP A 8 5.79 -0.70 5.85
N LYS A 9 4.96 -1.74 6.10
CA LYS A 9 4.39 -2.07 7.41
C LYS A 9 3.23 -1.19 7.84
N THR A 10 2.72 -0.33 6.98
CA THR A 10 1.49 0.42 7.25
C THR A 10 0.33 -0.55 7.41
N GLU A 11 -0.42 -0.43 8.48
CA GLU A 11 -1.58 -1.28 8.76
C GLU A 11 -2.88 -0.57 8.41
N VAL A 12 -3.76 -1.27 7.71
CA VAL A 12 -5.08 -0.79 7.35
C VAL A 12 -6.11 -1.73 7.95
N GLU A 13 -6.95 -1.22 8.85
CA GLU A 13 -8.01 -2.04 9.42
C GLU A 13 -9.10 -2.31 8.38
N LEU A 14 -9.49 -3.58 8.26
CA LEU A 14 -10.49 -3.99 7.29
C LEU A 14 -11.79 -4.37 7.99
N SER A 15 -12.91 -3.84 7.47
CA SER A 15 -14.22 -4.31 7.93
C SER A 15 -14.56 -5.64 7.25
N THR A 16 -14.17 -5.80 6.00
CA THR A 16 -14.27 -7.04 5.25
C THR A 16 -13.37 -6.99 4.03
N TYR A 17 -13.24 -8.11 3.34
CA TYR A 17 -12.59 -8.15 2.04
C TYR A 17 -13.14 -9.33 1.24
N TYR A 18 -13.15 -9.16 -0.08
CA TYR A 18 -13.60 -10.21 -0.99
C TYR A 18 -12.85 -10.07 -2.31
N GLY A 19 -12.28 -11.17 -2.80
CA GLY A 19 -11.46 -11.14 -4.00
C GLY A 19 -10.32 -10.14 -3.82
N ASP A 20 -10.20 -9.21 -4.74
CA ASP A 20 -9.16 -8.19 -4.73
C ASP A 20 -9.69 -6.83 -4.21
N THR A 21 -10.81 -6.85 -3.52
CA THR A 21 -11.42 -5.65 -2.93
C THR A 21 -11.32 -5.71 -1.41
N PHE A 22 -10.77 -4.67 -0.81
CA PHE A 22 -10.63 -4.53 0.62
C PHE A 22 -11.44 -3.34 1.09
N VAL A 23 -12.26 -3.53 2.12
CA VAL A 23 -13.17 -2.51 2.62
C VAL A 23 -12.67 -2.02 3.97
N THR A 24 -12.42 -0.73 4.08
CA THR A 24 -12.03 -0.09 5.33
C THR A 24 -13.02 1.02 5.69
N VAL A 25 -13.24 1.22 6.97
CA VAL A 25 -14.06 2.31 7.47
C VAL A 25 -13.16 3.51 7.73
N ILE A 26 -13.54 4.66 7.22
CA ILE A 26 -12.79 5.90 7.40
C ILE A 26 -13.63 6.89 8.20
N ASP A 27 -12.97 7.66 9.04
CA ASP A 27 -13.64 8.67 9.87
C ASP A 27 -13.90 9.95 9.09
N ASN A 28 -13.00 10.27 8.16
CA ASN A 28 -13.10 11.48 7.36
C ASN A 28 -12.23 11.33 6.09
N PHE A 29 -12.35 12.30 5.19
CA PHE A 29 -11.62 12.25 3.92
C PHE A 29 -10.12 12.53 4.07
N ALA A 30 -9.68 13.16 5.14
CA ALA A 30 -8.25 13.31 5.42
C ALA A 30 -7.59 11.96 5.64
N LYS A 31 -8.28 11.04 6.30
CA LYS A 31 -7.82 9.65 6.47
C LYS A 31 -7.70 8.94 5.13
N LEU A 32 -8.63 9.20 4.24
CA LEU A 32 -8.60 8.64 2.90
C LEU A 32 -7.38 9.13 2.11
N ASP A 33 -7.07 10.41 2.19
CA ASP A 33 -5.90 10.99 1.53
C ASP A 33 -4.60 10.39 2.06
N GLU A 34 -4.49 10.24 3.37
CA GLU A 34 -3.33 9.59 3.99
C GLU A 34 -3.17 8.15 3.49
N LEU A 35 -4.26 7.42 3.45
CA LEU A 35 -4.27 6.03 2.97
C LEU A 35 -3.88 5.97 1.49
N LYS A 36 -4.46 6.82 0.67
CA LYS A 36 -4.18 6.88 -0.76
C LYS A 36 -2.69 7.10 -1.04
N ASP A 37 -2.04 7.97 -0.26
CA ASP A 37 -0.62 8.24 -0.41
C ASP A 37 0.24 7.01 -0.10
N LYS A 38 -0.26 6.07 0.69
CA LYS A 38 0.43 4.83 1.03
C LYS A 38 0.19 3.71 0.01
N LEU A 39 -0.84 3.82 -0.81
CA LEU A 39 -1.24 2.76 -1.75
C LEU A 39 -0.53 2.90 -3.10
N THR A 40 0.78 3.08 -3.07
CA THR A 40 1.62 3.11 -4.27
C THR A 40 1.89 1.69 -4.75
N ASP A 41 2.21 1.52 -6.04
CA ASP A 41 2.51 0.22 -6.61
C ASP A 41 3.67 -0.48 -5.88
N ALA A 42 4.70 0.28 -5.53
CA ALA A 42 5.85 -0.26 -4.78
C ALA A 42 5.43 -0.79 -3.40
N ASN A 43 4.40 -0.20 -2.80
CA ASN A 43 3.95 -0.57 -1.46
C ASN A 43 2.88 -1.66 -1.47
N THR A 44 2.21 -1.87 -2.60
CA THR A 44 1.15 -2.88 -2.73
C THR A 44 1.60 -4.15 -3.46
N VAL A 45 2.81 -4.16 -4.02
CA VAL A 45 3.32 -5.32 -4.74
C VAL A 45 3.43 -6.56 -3.84
N ILE A 46 3.64 -6.36 -2.56
CA ILE A 46 3.60 -7.41 -1.54
C ILE A 46 2.83 -6.88 -0.35
N MET A 47 1.74 -7.54 -0.01
CA MET A 47 0.92 -7.17 1.13
C MET A 47 0.61 -8.41 1.96
N THR A 48 0.31 -8.23 3.23
CA THR A 48 -0.11 -9.31 4.12
C THR A 48 -1.54 -9.02 4.59
N VAL A 49 -2.41 -10.00 4.44
CA VAL A 49 -3.76 -9.94 5.01
C VAL A 49 -3.74 -10.75 6.30
N GLN A 50 -3.95 -10.08 7.41
CA GLN A 50 -3.98 -10.70 8.72
C GLN A 50 -5.43 -10.78 9.21
N ASN A 51 -5.84 -11.94 9.63
CA ASN A 51 -7.17 -12.16 10.21
C ASN A 51 -7.06 -13.07 11.43
N ASP A 52 -8.18 -13.35 12.07
CA ASP A 52 -8.20 -14.17 13.28
C ASP A 52 -7.74 -15.61 13.03
N GLY A 53 -7.80 -16.07 11.79
CA GLY A 53 -7.36 -17.41 11.41
C GLY A 53 -5.91 -17.50 10.95
N GLY A 54 -5.18 -16.38 10.86
CA GLY A 54 -3.78 -16.37 10.43
C GLY A 54 -3.45 -15.24 9.47
N GLU A 55 -2.39 -15.44 8.72
CA GLU A 55 -1.90 -14.45 7.77
C GLU A 55 -1.81 -15.05 6.37
N GLU A 56 -2.08 -14.24 5.38
CA GLU A 56 -1.94 -14.59 3.97
C GLU A 56 -1.15 -13.51 3.26
N THR A 57 -0.15 -13.91 2.48
CA THR A 57 0.62 -12.96 1.66
C THR A 57 -0.03 -12.84 0.29
N VAL A 58 -0.27 -11.61 -0.13
CA VAL A 58 -0.84 -11.26 -1.43
C VAL A 58 0.21 -10.50 -2.22
N THR A 59 0.51 -10.95 -3.42
CA THR A 59 1.56 -10.36 -4.24
C THR A 59 1.04 -9.93 -5.60
N GLY A 60 1.70 -8.92 -6.18
CA GLY A 60 1.43 -8.51 -7.54
C GLY A 60 0.12 -7.81 -7.76
N LEU A 61 -0.37 -7.07 -6.76
CA LEU A 61 -1.60 -6.27 -6.90
C LEU A 61 -1.27 -4.79 -6.92
N LYS A 62 -2.03 -4.04 -7.70
CA LYS A 62 -1.96 -2.59 -7.72
C LYS A 62 -3.36 -2.00 -7.54
N LEU A 63 -3.43 -0.83 -6.94
CA LEU A 63 -4.70 -0.16 -6.73
C LEU A 63 -5.29 0.26 -8.08
N GLN A 64 -6.49 -0.22 -8.37
CA GLN A 64 -7.23 0.14 -9.57
C GLN A 64 -8.08 1.38 -9.33
N GLY A 65 -8.68 1.48 -8.14
CA GLY A 65 -9.51 2.61 -7.78
C GLY A 65 -10.03 2.47 -6.37
N ILE A 66 -10.65 3.54 -5.90
CA ILE A 66 -11.27 3.58 -4.58
C ILE A 66 -12.71 4.04 -4.78
N SER A 67 -13.65 3.22 -4.32
CA SER A 67 -15.07 3.60 -4.27
C SER A 67 -15.43 3.99 -2.85
N ILE A 68 -16.30 4.99 -2.74
CA ILE A 68 -16.79 5.44 -1.44
C ILE A 68 -18.26 5.01 -1.31
N ASN A 69 -18.55 4.37 -0.19
CA ASN A 69 -19.91 3.95 0.14
C ASN A 69 -20.33 4.55 1.46
N PHE A 70 -21.46 5.25 1.45
CA PHE A 70 -22.03 5.83 2.67
C PHE A 70 -23.07 4.86 3.23
N VAL A 71 -22.83 4.39 4.44
CA VAL A 71 -23.77 3.51 5.12
C VAL A 71 -24.68 4.38 5.98
N LYS A 72 -25.99 4.27 5.75
CA LYS A 72 -26.98 5.04 6.49
C LYS A 72 -27.64 4.17 7.56
N ASP A 73 -28.01 4.81 8.66
CA ASP A 73 -28.79 4.15 9.70
C ASP A 73 -30.29 4.13 9.32
N GLU A 74 -31.13 3.61 10.22
CA GLU A 74 -32.56 3.50 9.99
C GLU A 74 -33.24 4.86 9.78
N THR A 75 -32.65 5.92 10.29
CA THR A 75 -33.20 7.28 10.16
C THR A 75 -32.72 8.00 8.90
N GLY A 76 -31.85 7.35 8.11
CA GLY A 76 -31.28 7.93 6.89
C GLY A 76 -30.05 8.79 7.13
N VAL A 77 -29.53 8.82 8.34
CA VAL A 77 -28.30 9.54 8.67
C VAL A 77 -27.08 8.66 8.37
N ILE A 78 -26.06 9.26 7.77
CA ILE A 78 -24.83 8.55 7.47
C ILE A 78 -24.13 8.13 8.78
N SER A 79 -24.02 6.83 9.01
CA SER A 79 -23.41 6.26 10.21
C SER A 79 -21.96 5.84 9.98
N GLN A 80 -21.59 5.50 8.73
CA GLN A 80 -20.26 5.04 8.35
C GLN A 80 -19.91 5.51 6.96
N ILE A 81 -18.62 5.75 6.76
CA ILE A 81 -18.07 5.96 5.42
C ILE A 81 -17.13 4.79 5.17
N GLN A 82 -17.40 4.04 4.12
CA GLN A 82 -16.57 2.91 3.73
C GLN A 82 -15.77 3.26 2.49
N ALA A 83 -14.48 2.95 2.51
CA ALA A 83 -13.64 3.04 1.33
C ALA A 83 -13.41 1.61 0.81
N LEU A 84 -13.79 1.37 -0.43
CA LEU A 84 -13.59 0.10 -1.10
C LEU A 84 -12.34 0.22 -1.94
N LEU A 85 -11.28 -0.40 -1.48
CA LEU A 85 -9.97 -0.38 -2.14
C LEU A 85 -9.96 -1.52 -3.16
N MET A 86 -10.11 -1.17 -4.43
CA MET A 86 -10.17 -2.15 -5.51
C MET A 86 -8.79 -2.30 -6.14
N PHE A 87 -8.28 -3.52 -6.11
CA PHE A 87 -6.99 -3.85 -6.69
C PHE A 87 -7.17 -4.68 -7.96
N ARG A 88 -6.16 -4.68 -8.79
CA ARG A 88 -6.08 -5.60 -9.92
C ARG A 88 -4.71 -6.25 -9.94
N ALA A 89 -4.62 -7.39 -10.61
CA ALA A 89 -3.32 -8.04 -10.78
C ALA A 89 -2.42 -7.18 -11.67
N MET A 90 -1.16 -7.05 -11.26
CA MET A 90 -0.15 -6.42 -12.08
C MET A 90 0.27 -7.38 -13.19
N ASP A 91 0.56 -6.84 -14.39
CA ASP A 91 1.25 -7.62 -15.39
C ASP A 91 2.73 -7.76 -15.01
N LYS A 92 3.49 -8.53 -15.81
CA LYS A 92 4.90 -8.77 -15.49
C LYS A 92 5.74 -7.50 -15.48
N VAL A 93 5.47 -6.58 -16.39
CA VAL A 93 6.21 -5.32 -16.48
C VAL A 93 5.92 -4.45 -15.24
N GLU A 94 4.65 -4.35 -14.86
CA GLU A 94 4.26 -3.60 -13.66
C GLU A 94 4.87 -4.18 -12.39
N GLN A 95 4.91 -5.50 -12.27
CA GLN A 95 5.54 -6.17 -11.12
C GLN A 95 7.04 -5.89 -11.05
N ILE A 96 7.72 -5.92 -12.18
CA ILE A 96 9.14 -5.62 -12.25
C ILE A 96 9.37 -4.16 -11.86
N GLU A 97 8.61 -3.23 -12.43
CA GLU A 97 8.73 -1.81 -12.12
C GLU A 97 8.49 -1.52 -10.64
N ALA A 98 7.43 -2.08 -10.07
CA ALA A 98 7.10 -1.88 -8.66
C ALA A 98 8.18 -2.45 -7.73
N THR A 99 8.71 -3.61 -8.06
CA THR A 99 9.78 -4.24 -7.30
C THR A 99 11.08 -3.45 -7.42
N LEU A 100 11.40 -3.01 -8.64
CA LEU A 100 12.62 -2.24 -8.89
C LEU A 100 12.59 -0.86 -8.25
N THR A 101 11.42 -0.22 -8.16
CA THR A 101 11.30 1.09 -7.51
C THR A 101 11.85 1.04 -6.08
N GLY A 102 11.44 0.04 -5.30
CA GLY A 102 11.99 -0.14 -3.96
C GLY A 102 13.47 -0.43 -3.94
N ARG A 103 13.96 -1.21 -4.90
CA ARG A 103 15.38 -1.55 -5.03
C ARG A 103 16.20 -0.35 -5.50
N ILE A 104 15.66 0.44 -6.41
CA ILE A 104 16.34 1.65 -6.89
C ILE A 104 16.54 2.63 -5.74
N ASP A 105 15.54 2.82 -4.90
CA ASP A 105 15.66 3.70 -3.73
C ASP A 105 16.75 3.19 -2.79
N ALA A 106 16.79 1.90 -2.49
CA ALA A 106 17.81 1.30 -1.65
C ALA A 106 19.20 1.42 -2.29
N LEU A 107 19.28 1.14 -3.59
CA LEU A 107 20.54 1.25 -4.33
C LEU A 107 21.02 2.69 -4.42
N SER A 108 20.11 3.64 -4.60
CA SER A 108 20.45 5.06 -4.64
C SER A 108 21.08 5.52 -3.31
N ASN A 109 20.52 5.06 -2.19
CA ASN A 109 21.06 5.37 -0.88
C ASN A 109 22.45 4.75 -0.68
N MET A 110 22.62 3.51 -1.09
CA MET A 110 23.93 2.84 -1.03
C MET A 110 24.96 3.53 -1.92
N LEU A 111 24.52 3.90 -3.12
CA LEU A 111 25.40 4.59 -4.08
C LEU A 111 25.83 5.95 -3.56
N ALA A 112 24.92 6.69 -2.93
CA ALA A 112 25.26 7.98 -2.33
C ALA A 112 26.33 7.82 -1.24
N GLU A 113 26.24 6.78 -0.42
CA GLU A 113 27.26 6.49 0.59
C GLU A 113 28.60 6.15 -0.06
N LEU A 114 28.58 5.33 -1.10
CA LEU A 114 29.79 4.94 -1.82
C LEU A 114 30.41 6.13 -2.55
N MET A 115 29.60 6.98 -3.15
CA MET A 115 30.09 8.17 -3.84
C MET A 115 30.75 9.14 -2.89
N ASN A 116 30.23 9.29 -1.68
CA ASN A 116 30.87 10.13 -0.67
C ASN A 116 32.24 9.58 -0.26
N SER A 117 32.38 8.26 -0.20
CA SER A 117 33.66 7.62 0.10
C SER A 117 34.63 7.74 -1.09
N ASP A 118 34.12 7.55 -2.31
CA ASP A 118 34.93 7.61 -3.52
C ASP A 118 35.42 9.03 -3.81
N GLU A 119 34.65 10.06 -3.48
CA GLU A 119 35.08 11.45 -3.64
C GLU A 119 36.34 11.75 -2.82
N GLU A 120 36.45 11.16 -1.64
CA GLU A 120 37.63 11.28 -0.82
C GLU A 120 38.86 10.58 -1.46
N GLU A 121 38.61 9.43 -2.08
CA GLU A 121 39.68 8.69 -2.77
C GLU A 121 40.09 9.36 -4.08
N GLU A 122 39.11 9.85 -4.85
CA GLU A 122 39.38 10.54 -6.10
C GLU A 122 40.13 11.84 -5.91
N GLY A 123 39.92 12.49 -4.78
CA GLY A 123 40.71 13.68 -4.43
C GLY A 123 42.18 13.44 -4.31
N ASN A 124 42.61 12.20 -4.23
CA ASN A 124 44.02 11.80 -4.11
C ASN A 124 44.67 11.44 -5.45
N GLU A 125 43.89 11.40 -6.49
CA GLU A 125 44.41 11.15 -7.82
C GLU A 125 44.78 12.45 -8.51
#